data_eeaf4f85519b93040645c6f94eea2ba0
#
_entry.id   eeaf4f85519b93040645c6f94eea2ba0
#
_cell.length_a   1.000
_cell.length_b   1.000
_cell.length_c   1.000
_cell.angle_alpha   90.00
_cell.angle_beta   90.00
_cell.angle_gamma   90.00
#
_symmetry.space_group_name_H-M   'P 1'
#
loop_
_entity.id
_entity.type
_entity.pdbx_description
1 polymer ?
#
loop_
_entity_poly.entity_id
_entity_poly.type
_entity_poly.pdbx_seq_one_letter_code
_entity_poly.pdbx_strand_id
1 'polypeptide(L)'
;MPVQANNIYVGARYIPRIMGEYNNETAYEALDIVTSGGMGYISRQPVPAGTAVTNKEYWAMWGSGNAAIDSLTQRVATNENDITALETGLQQTNQNLQKTNQNLENLVIPWEPASTLKGDGSTDNTAAFGQLDANTPVSLMPGNYLISGNVTIPCAVQFLPGAKLVYNAATPGTNYCTVTFSKGYVEYGTQIFDTYIIPRVGSQNATPEINPAWYGVAENQTATNNDLALTWILSSTMGAKRVNFAPGTYTFSNISQGTYFNAQEGAEIQGNGAVFNGAITVPNITFKDVTFTGAISANRGIFKECAFNGGSSISSSYGYLKVIECKFNWTANILVSTMGTSGYTLIEKCTINRNATNLSTPFSLSDDNTNIIRDCVFNDLISESSMPHFSIQMGTTSNNRVVGCYMPTGKIVCACAENNICYMLTADNAFSNMVGGSYQPENKAITGYALSGSNTTLSKGSSTPMQLELVKLYSDGTYENVGAPTEANVRVIGNNSEQTIYNGSGILRIGSDETAKAIMLTYSGSDSNNMIASMVITIT
;
A
#
# COMPACT_ATOMS: atom_id res chain seq x y z
N MET A 1 -38.44 -70.26 13.93
CA MET A 1 -37.28 -69.61 13.34
C MET A 1 -37.31 -68.16 13.78
N PRO A 2 -36.34 -67.62 14.48
CA PRO A 2 -36.33 -66.23 14.83
C PRO A 2 -36.00 -65.43 13.55
N VAL A 3 -36.88 -64.52 13.19
CA VAL A 3 -36.61 -63.51 12.14
C VAL A 3 -35.48 -62.65 12.64
N GLN A 4 -34.31 -62.72 12.00
CA GLN A 4 -33.27 -61.74 12.21
C GLN A 4 -33.86 -60.36 11.81
N ALA A 5 -34.06 -59.51 12.79
CA ALA A 5 -34.35 -58.14 12.53
C ALA A 5 -33.14 -57.54 11.77
N ASN A 6 -33.32 -57.28 10.48
CA ASN A 6 -32.42 -56.42 9.75
C ASN A 6 -32.37 -55.09 10.49
N ASN A 7 -31.32 -54.82 11.21
CA ASN A 7 -31.05 -53.49 11.76
C ASN A 7 -30.81 -52.54 10.58
N ILE A 8 -31.87 -52.12 9.94
CA ILE A 8 -31.80 -50.96 9.05
C ILE A 8 -31.75 -49.76 10.00
N TYR A 9 -30.55 -49.21 10.22
CA TYR A 9 -30.34 -47.97 10.94
C TYR A 9 -30.84 -46.80 10.08
N VAL A 10 -32.16 -46.61 10.03
CA VAL A 10 -32.76 -45.43 9.39
C VAL A 10 -32.56 -44.26 10.32
N GLY A 11 -31.62 -43.39 10.01
CA GLY A 11 -31.38 -42.17 10.75
C GLY A 11 -30.26 -42.18 11.78
N ALA A 12 -29.50 -43.28 11.92
CA ALA A 12 -28.26 -43.24 12.74
C ALA A 12 -27.20 -42.44 11.99
N ARG A 13 -26.71 -41.39 12.62
CA ARG A 13 -25.48 -40.71 12.17
C ARG A 13 -24.31 -41.56 12.55
N TYR A 14 -23.67 -42.17 11.57
CA TYR A 14 -22.35 -42.76 11.77
C TYR A 14 -21.32 -41.61 11.78
N ILE A 15 -20.70 -41.41 12.93
CA ILE A 15 -19.54 -40.54 13.02
C ILE A 15 -18.33 -41.40 12.69
N PRO A 16 -17.52 -41.09 11.69
CA PRO A 16 -16.30 -41.77 11.40
C PRO A 16 -15.39 -41.78 12.64
N ARG A 17 -14.87 -42.95 12.99
CA ARG A 17 -13.93 -43.10 14.12
C ARG A 17 -12.50 -43.18 13.57
N ILE A 18 -11.61 -42.38 14.10
CA ILE A 18 -10.18 -42.47 13.76
C ILE A 18 -9.55 -43.52 14.63
N MET A 19 -9.14 -44.63 14.03
CA MET A 19 -8.60 -45.81 14.73
C MET A 19 -7.07 -45.84 14.75
N GLY A 20 -6.40 -44.86 14.12
CA GLY A 20 -4.95 -44.84 14.03
C GLY A 20 -4.38 -45.67 12.90
N GLU A 21 -3.20 -46.26 13.11
CA GLU A 21 -2.57 -47.14 12.10
C GLU A 21 -3.31 -48.48 11.97
N TYR A 22 -3.48 -48.89 10.71
CA TYR A 22 -4.14 -50.16 10.41
C TYR A 22 -3.42 -51.33 11.06
N ASN A 23 -4.19 -52.17 11.74
CA ASN A 23 -3.69 -53.44 12.30
C ASN A 23 -4.50 -54.62 11.70
N ASN A 24 -3.80 -55.52 11.06
CA ASN A 24 -4.41 -56.68 10.41
C ASN A 24 -5.13 -57.63 11.38
N GLU A 25 -4.81 -57.62 12.66
CA GLU A 25 -5.43 -58.47 13.68
C GLU A 25 -6.72 -57.87 14.27
N THR A 26 -7.03 -56.63 13.88
CA THR A 26 -8.20 -55.88 14.39
C THR A 26 -9.34 -55.96 13.40
N ALA A 27 -10.54 -56.22 13.90
CA ALA A 27 -11.77 -56.04 13.14
C ALA A 27 -12.25 -54.56 13.25
N TYR A 28 -12.74 -53.99 12.16
CA TYR A 28 -13.18 -52.60 12.11
C TYR A 28 -14.68 -52.51 11.81
N GLU A 29 -15.31 -51.50 12.32
CA GLU A 29 -16.72 -51.22 12.00
C GLU A 29 -16.83 -50.34 10.75
N ALA A 30 -18.06 -50.22 10.21
CA ALA A 30 -18.32 -49.30 9.09
C ALA A 30 -17.99 -47.86 9.49
N LEU A 31 -17.33 -47.13 8.60
CA LEU A 31 -16.84 -45.76 8.75
C LEU A 31 -15.64 -45.61 9.72
N ASP A 32 -14.97 -46.68 10.11
CA ASP A 32 -13.67 -46.56 10.79
C ASP A 32 -12.60 -46.05 9.81
N ILE A 33 -11.82 -45.07 10.25
CA ILE A 33 -10.72 -44.50 9.49
C ILE A 33 -9.40 -45.03 10.07
N VAL A 34 -8.59 -45.59 9.19
CA VAL A 34 -7.24 -46.06 9.54
C VAL A 34 -6.21 -45.42 8.62
N THR A 35 -4.97 -45.40 9.07
CA THR A 35 -3.83 -45.03 8.22
C THR A 35 -3.01 -46.29 7.92
N SER A 36 -2.51 -46.41 6.69
CA SER A 36 -1.58 -47.49 6.31
C SER A 36 -0.66 -46.99 5.22
N GLY A 37 0.65 -47.09 5.44
CA GLY A 37 1.65 -46.58 4.50
C GLY A 37 1.51 -45.07 4.22
N GLY A 38 1.03 -44.30 5.22
CA GLY A 38 0.79 -42.87 5.10
C GLY A 38 -0.45 -42.49 4.31
N MET A 39 -1.29 -43.43 3.92
CA MET A 39 -2.58 -43.21 3.25
C MET A 39 -3.71 -43.42 4.23
N GLY A 40 -4.76 -42.61 4.14
CA GLY A 40 -5.99 -42.77 4.88
C GLY A 40 -6.97 -43.71 4.16
N TYR A 41 -7.58 -44.61 4.88
CA TYR A 41 -8.61 -45.52 4.39
C TYR A 41 -9.84 -45.45 5.29
N ILE A 42 -11.01 -45.49 4.72
CA ILE A 42 -12.27 -45.59 5.47
C ILE A 42 -12.97 -46.90 5.13
N SER A 43 -13.46 -47.59 6.16
CA SER A 43 -14.22 -48.78 5.96
C SER A 43 -15.61 -48.50 5.43
N ARG A 44 -16.04 -49.23 4.40
CA ARG A 44 -17.39 -49.11 3.77
C ARG A 44 -18.45 -49.92 4.49
N GLN A 45 -18.01 -50.95 5.18
CA GLN A 45 -18.81 -51.90 5.94
C GLN A 45 -17.96 -52.51 7.05
N PRO A 46 -18.54 -53.29 7.97
CA PRO A 46 -17.71 -54.01 8.98
C PRO A 46 -16.63 -54.85 8.32
N VAL A 47 -15.40 -54.67 8.76
CA VAL A 47 -14.21 -55.32 8.20
C VAL A 47 -13.73 -56.43 9.14
N PRO A 48 -13.73 -57.71 8.72
CA PRO A 48 -13.16 -58.77 9.52
C PRO A 48 -11.65 -58.62 9.72
N ALA A 49 -11.14 -59.03 10.86
CA ALA A 49 -9.71 -59.14 11.05
C ALA A 49 -9.04 -60.00 9.95
N GLY A 50 -7.86 -59.63 9.52
CA GLY A 50 -7.18 -60.26 8.39
C GLY A 50 -7.50 -59.66 7.02
N THR A 51 -8.38 -58.65 6.92
CA THR A 51 -8.77 -58.04 5.64
C THR A 51 -7.87 -56.87 5.32
N ALA A 52 -6.98 -56.99 4.35
CA ALA A 52 -6.04 -55.97 3.97
C ALA A 52 -6.75 -54.67 3.50
N VAL A 53 -6.14 -53.52 3.79
CA VAL A 53 -6.66 -52.17 3.37
C VAL A 53 -6.75 -51.99 1.84
N THR A 54 -6.09 -52.85 1.06
CA THR A 54 -6.15 -52.88 -0.40
C THR A 54 -7.43 -53.53 -0.93
N ASN A 55 -8.18 -54.23 -0.07
CA ASN A 55 -9.45 -54.83 -0.46
C ASN A 55 -10.54 -53.77 -0.62
N LYS A 56 -10.84 -53.43 -1.87
CA LYS A 56 -11.78 -52.34 -2.26
C LYS A 56 -13.25 -52.65 -1.90
N GLU A 57 -13.59 -53.88 -1.60
CA GLU A 57 -14.91 -54.23 -1.11
C GLU A 57 -15.16 -53.66 0.29
N TYR A 58 -14.16 -53.72 1.12
CA TYR A 58 -14.23 -53.26 2.52
C TYR A 58 -13.70 -51.85 2.74
N TRP A 59 -12.72 -51.40 1.95
CA TRP A 59 -12.04 -50.16 2.17
C TRP A 59 -12.16 -49.18 0.99
N ALA A 60 -12.32 -47.93 1.30
CA ALA A 60 -12.14 -46.85 0.36
C ALA A 60 -10.97 -45.96 0.77
N MET A 61 -10.20 -45.53 -0.17
CA MET A 61 -9.19 -44.50 0.10
C MET A 61 -9.90 -43.23 0.55
N TRP A 62 -9.57 -42.72 1.74
CA TRP A 62 -10.15 -41.53 2.34
C TRP A 62 -9.41 -40.26 1.95
N GLY A 63 -8.14 -40.39 1.62
CA GLY A 63 -7.31 -39.26 1.17
C GLY A 63 -5.87 -39.68 0.92
N SER A 64 -5.26 -39.07 -0.05
CA SER A 64 -3.82 -39.19 -0.33
C SER A 64 -3.07 -38.06 0.40
N GLY A 65 -3.18 -38.02 1.74
CA GLY A 65 -2.51 -36.98 2.55
C GLY A 65 -1.00 -36.94 2.31
N ASN A 66 -0.39 -38.10 1.99
CA ASN A 66 1.04 -38.15 1.76
C ASN A 66 1.48 -37.44 0.49
N ALA A 67 0.79 -37.56 -0.63
CA ALA A 67 1.24 -36.87 -1.86
C ALA A 67 1.26 -35.33 -1.72
N ALA A 68 0.30 -34.79 -0.98
CA ALA A 68 0.28 -33.35 -0.67
C ALA A 68 1.36 -32.98 0.38
N ILE A 69 1.54 -33.84 1.40
CA ILE A 69 2.57 -33.66 2.42
C ILE A 69 3.96 -33.85 1.80
N ASP A 70 4.17 -34.83 0.96
CA ASP A 70 5.43 -35.06 0.26
C ASP A 70 5.75 -33.89 -0.68
N SER A 71 4.77 -33.39 -1.41
CA SER A 71 4.92 -32.19 -2.23
C SER A 71 5.24 -30.95 -1.42
N LEU A 72 4.58 -30.77 -0.26
CA LEU A 72 4.89 -29.68 0.68
C LEU A 72 6.29 -29.85 1.27
N THR A 73 6.66 -31.05 1.68
CA THR A 73 7.99 -31.35 2.22
C THR A 73 9.09 -31.08 1.18
N GLN A 74 8.88 -31.48 -0.08
CA GLN A 74 9.81 -31.17 -1.17
C GLN A 74 9.91 -29.66 -1.42
N ARG A 75 8.78 -28.94 -1.40
CA ARG A 75 8.78 -27.48 -1.56
C ARG A 75 9.47 -26.76 -0.41
N VAL A 76 9.27 -27.24 0.81
CA VAL A 76 9.98 -26.71 2.00
C VAL A 76 11.47 -26.94 1.86
N ALA A 77 11.91 -28.16 1.52
CA ALA A 77 13.33 -28.46 1.32
C ALA A 77 13.96 -27.64 0.18
N THR A 78 13.20 -27.39 -0.90
CA THR A 78 13.65 -26.50 -1.99
C THR A 78 13.82 -25.08 -1.48
N ASN A 79 12.82 -24.54 -0.78
CA ASN A 79 12.88 -23.19 -0.23
C ASN A 79 14.01 -23.04 0.80
N GLU A 80 14.27 -24.03 1.64
CA GLU A 80 15.39 -24.03 2.59
C GLU A 80 16.74 -23.98 1.87
N ASN A 81 16.88 -24.73 0.77
CA ASN A 81 18.07 -24.68 -0.09
C ASN A 81 18.22 -23.31 -0.76
N ASP A 82 17.13 -22.74 -1.27
CA ASP A 82 17.13 -21.40 -1.89
C ASP A 82 17.49 -20.32 -0.87
N ILE A 83 16.96 -20.39 0.35
CA ILE A 83 17.32 -19.49 1.46
C ILE A 83 18.80 -19.61 1.77
N THR A 84 19.34 -20.83 1.92
CA THR A 84 20.76 -21.07 2.18
C THR A 84 21.64 -20.51 1.05
N ALA A 85 21.21 -20.66 -0.20
CA ALA A 85 21.92 -20.09 -1.35
C ALA A 85 21.90 -18.54 -1.34
N LEU A 86 20.75 -17.94 -1.00
CA LEU A 86 20.60 -16.49 -0.86
C LEU A 86 21.44 -15.94 0.30
N GLU A 87 21.47 -16.61 1.45
CA GLU A 87 22.31 -16.25 2.60
C GLU A 87 23.80 -16.28 2.23
N THR A 88 24.21 -17.34 1.52
CA THR A 88 25.59 -17.47 1.02
C THR A 88 25.92 -16.34 0.04
N GLY A 89 25.02 -16.04 -0.89
CA GLY A 89 25.15 -14.95 -1.85
C GLY A 89 25.23 -13.59 -1.16
N LEU A 90 24.42 -13.37 -0.14
CA LEU A 90 24.44 -12.14 0.66
C LEU A 90 25.74 -12.00 1.45
N GLN A 91 26.23 -13.08 2.05
CA GLN A 91 27.52 -13.07 2.73
C GLN A 91 28.66 -12.73 1.77
N GLN A 92 28.68 -13.33 0.57
CA GLN A 92 29.67 -13.02 -0.46
C GLN A 92 29.60 -11.57 -0.92
N THR A 93 28.37 -11.04 -1.10
CA THR A 93 28.15 -9.64 -1.47
C THR A 93 28.68 -8.70 -0.38
N ASN A 94 28.40 -8.99 0.89
CA ASN A 94 28.89 -8.22 2.01
C ASN A 94 30.42 -8.25 2.12
N GLN A 95 31.05 -9.40 1.89
CA GLN A 95 32.50 -9.53 1.86
C GLN A 95 33.12 -8.72 0.70
N ASN A 96 32.49 -8.75 -0.48
CA ASN A 96 32.93 -7.97 -1.63
C ASN A 96 32.79 -6.46 -1.37
N LEU A 97 31.69 -6.06 -0.71
CA LEU A 97 31.45 -4.67 -0.29
C LEU A 97 32.51 -4.22 0.74
N GLN A 98 32.82 -5.06 1.72
CA GLN A 98 33.88 -4.78 2.70
C GLN A 98 35.26 -4.65 2.02
N LYS A 99 35.60 -5.54 1.09
CA LYS A 99 36.84 -5.43 0.31
C LYS A 99 36.87 -4.17 -0.54
N THR A 100 35.73 -3.81 -1.14
CA THR A 100 35.63 -2.58 -1.93
C THR A 100 35.82 -1.36 -1.06
N ASN A 101 35.20 -1.31 0.12
CA ASN A 101 35.37 -0.24 1.08
C ASN A 101 36.83 -0.16 1.61
N GLN A 102 37.46 -1.30 1.95
CA GLN A 102 38.86 -1.35 2.33
C GLN A 102 39.78 -0.90 1.19
N ASN A 103 39.47 -1.27 -0.06
CA ASN A 103 40.24 -0.80 -1.21
C ASN A 103 40.05 0.71 -1.43
N LEU A 104 38.84 1.23 -1.18
CA LEU A 104 38.58 2.69 -1.18
C LEU A 104 39.38 3.40 -0.06
N GLU A 105 39.35 2.85 1.15
CA GLU A 105 40.10 3.38 2.29
C GLU A 105 41.62 3.30 2.07
N ASN A 106 42.11 2.25 1.41
CA ASN A 106 43.50 2.08 1.06
C ASN A 106 43.92 2.87 -0.20
N LEU A 107 42.94 3.38 -0.97
CA LEU A 107 43.17 4.34 -2.04
C LEU A 107 43.34 5.74 -1.40
N VAL A 108 44.27 5.87 -0.50
CA VAL A 108 44.72 7.18 -0.02
C VAL A 108 45.50 7.81 -1.19
N ILE A 109 44.76 8.32 -2.16
CA ILE A 109 45.32 9.33 -3.04
C ILE A 109 45.45 10.56 -2.14
N PRO A 110 46.68 10.99 -1.83
CA PRO A 110 46.85 12.15 -0.97
C PRO A 110 46.20 13.35 -1.66
N TRP A 111 45.16 13.87 -1.02
CA TRP A 111 44.50 15.09 -1.48
C TRP A 111 45.44 16.24 -1.22
N GLU A 112 45.94 16.90 -2.24
CA GLU A 112 46.82 18.05 -2.09
C GLU A 112 46.02 19.34 -1.90
N PRO A 113 46.44 20.23 -0.99
CA PRO A 113 45.86 21.56 -0.93
C PRO A 113 46.01 22.29 -2.26
N ALA A 114 44.91 22.83 -2.76
CA ALA A 114 44.93 23.61 -4.02
C ALA A 114 45.57 24.97 -3.77
N SER A 115 46.90 25.02 -3.66
CA SER A 115 47.65 26.22 -3.28
C SER A 115 47.54 27.37 -4.29
N THR A 116 47.19 27.10 -5.51
CA THR A 116 46.95 28.09 -6.57
C THR A 116 45.60 28.76 -6.50
N LEU A 117 44.65 28.19 -5.78
CA LEU A 117 43.30 28.69 -5.65
C LEU A 117 43.19 29.60 -4.40
N LYS A 118 42.46 30.70 -4.55
CA LYS A 118 42.26 31.69 -3.46
C LYS A 118 40.84 31.62 -2.93
N GLY A 119 40.67 31.19 -1.69
CA GLY A 119 39.38 31.14 -0.99
C GLY A 119 38.96 32.46 -0.35
N ASP A 120 39.35 33.60 -0.93
CA ASP A 120 39.14 34.94 -0.38
C ASP A 120 37.81 35.60 -0.79
N GLY A 121 37.02 34.95 -1.64
CA GLY A 121 35.76 35.45 -2.13
C GLY A 121 35.84 36.58 -3.16
N SER A 122 37.05 37.00 -3.53
CA SER A 122 37.30 38.15 -4.42
C SER A 122 38.14 37.80 -5.65
N THR A 123 39.11 36.90 -5.49
CA THR A 123 39.94 36.45 -6.59
C THR A 123 39.17 35.50 -7.49
N ASP A 124 39.11 35.81 -8.78
CA ASP A 124 38.51 34.90 -9.77
C ASP A 124 39.40 33.68 -10.01
N ASN A 125 38.89 32.52 -9.64
CA ASN A 125 39.60 31.25 -9.77
C ASN A 125 39.22 30.47 -11.03
N THR A 126 38.39 31.01 -11.91
CA THR A 126 37.85 30.28 -13.09
C THR A 126 38.95 29.64 -13.92
N ALA A 127 39.96 30.43 -14.32
CA ALA A 127 41.09 29.93 -15.09
C ALA A 127 41.96 28.94 -14.32
N ALA A 128 42.22 29.21 -13.03
CA ALA A 128 43.03 28.36 -12.19
C ALA A 128 42.39 26.98 -11.96
N PHE A 129 41.06 26.90 -11.79
CA PHE A 129 40.37 25.63 -11.71
C PHE A 129 40.50 24.79 -13.00
N GLY A 130 40.43 25.43 -14.18
CA GLY A 130 40.57 24.75 -15.46
C GLY A 130 42.01 24.24 -15.73
N GLN A 131 42.99 24.76 -15.03
CA GLN A 131 44.41 24.42 -15.18
C GLN A 131 44.92 23.41 -14.14
N LEU A 132 44.07 22.92 -13.25
CA LEU A 132 44.47 21.89 -12.29
C LEU A 132 44.94 20.62 -13.01
N ASP A 133 45.93 19.94 -12.45
CA ASP A 133 46.40 18.68 -13.00
C ASP A 133 45.32 17.60 -12.85
N ALA A 134 44.96 16.98 -13.96
CA ALA A 134 43.90 15.96 -14.00
C ALA A 134 44.18 14.75 -13.11
N ASN A 135 45.44 14.46 -12.81
CA ASN A 135 45.84 13.27 -12.06
C ASN A 135 46.03 13.52 -10.55
N THR A 136 46.03 14.79 -10.15
CA THR A 136 46.23 15.18 -8.75
C THR A 136 44.93 15.64 -8.13
N PRO A 137 44.29 14.82 -7.26
CA PRO A 137 43.07 15.23 -6.54
C PRO A 137 43.41 16.41 -5.60
N VAL A 138 42.50 17.36 -5.53
CA VAL A 138 42.73 18.58 -4.73
C VAL A 138 41.69 18.74 -3.62
N SER A 139 42.16 19.24 -2.46
CA SER A 139 41.29 19.67 -1.37
C SER A 139 41.13 21.19 -1.39
N LEU A 140 39.90 21.65 -1.37
CA LEU A 140 39.57 23.06 -1.13
C LEU A 140 39.47 23.29 0.37
N MET A 141 40.35 24.13 0.85
CA MET A 141 40.39 24.58 2.26
C MET A 141 39.16 25.49 2.53
N PRO A 142 38.78 25.67 3.81
CA PRO A 142 37.68 26.59 4.14
C PRO A 142 37.88 27.96 3.49
N GLY A 143 36.88 28.47 2.80
CA GLY A 143 36.93 29.75 2.08
C GLY A 143 35.92 29.80 0.91
N ASN A 144 35.74 31.00 0.37
CA ASN A 144 34.87 31.28 -0.77
C ASN A 144 35.71 31.39 -2.05
N TYR A 145 35.56 30.44 -2.94
CA TYR A 145 36.29 30.40 -4.23
C TYR A 145 35.43 31.01 -5.31
N LEU A 146 35.68 32.25 -5.67
CA LEU A 146 34.94 32.96 -6.70
C LEU A 146 35.22 32.36 -8.07
N ILE A 147 34.15 32.13 -8.86
CA ILE A 147 34.18 31.81 -10.29
C ILE A 147 33.32 32.81 -11.06
N SER A 148 33.77 33.25 -12.21
CA SER A 148 33.10 34.27 -13.02
C SER A 148 32.37 33.69 -14.28
N GLY A 149 32.50 32.41 -14.54
CA GLY A 149 31.92 31.77 -15.71
C GLY A 149 32.06 30.24 -15.69
N ASN A 150 31.61 29.63 -16.79
CA ASN A 150 31.68 28.17 -16.94
C ASN A 150 33.10 27.65 -16.84
N VAL A 151 33.29 26.56 -16.10
CA VAL A 151 34.60 25.95 -15.93
C VAL A 151 34.49 24.43 -15.89
N THR A 152 35.51 23.77 -16.47
CA THR A 152 35.69 22.32 -16.32
C THR A 152 36.86 22.07 -15.41
N ILE A 153 36.63 21.40 -14.30
CA ILE A 153 37.65 21.02 -13.33
C ILE A 153 38.10 19.60 -13.68
N PRO A 154 39.38 19.42 -14.08
CA PRO A 154 39.82 18.13 -14.66
C PRO A 154 40.11 17.05 -13.63
N CYS A 155 40.34 17.41 -12.36
CA CYS A 155 40.64 16.47 -11.28
C CYS A 155 39.45 16.19 -10.37
N ALA A 156 39.61 15.25 -9.44
CA ALA A 156 38.69 15.07 -8.33
C ALA A 156 38.86 16.20 -7.33
N VAL A 157 37.75 16.68 -6.75
CA VAL A 157 37.76 17.82 -5.79
C VAL A 157 37.13 17.38 -4.49
N GLN A 158 37.79 17.69 -3.39
CA GLN A 158 37.23 17.53 -2.05
C GLN A 158 36.92 18.92 -1.47
N PHE A 159 35.68 19.11 -1.05
CA PHE A 159 35.28 20.30 -0.33
C PHE A 159 35.40 20.05 1.17
N LEU A 160 36.38 20.61 1.81
CA LEU A 160 36.47 20.57 3.28
C LEU A 160 35.37 21.45 3.90
N PRO A 161 34.97 21.20 5.17
CA PRO A 161 33.94 22.00 5.83
C PRO A 161 34.24 23.50 5.77
N GLY A 162 33.31 24.28 5.20
CA GLY A 162 33.49 25.73 4.98
C GLY A 162 34.12 26.12 3.64
N ALA A 163 34.49 25.16 2.78
CA ALA A 163 34.86 25.44 1.40
C ALA A 163 33.62 25.59 0.52
N LYS A 164 33.52 26.67 -0.25
CA LYS A 164 32.36 26.98 -1.08
C LYS A 164 32.80 27.61 -2.41
N LEU A 165 32.21 27.16 -3.49
CA LEU A 165 32.25 27.89 -4.77
C LEU A 165 31.19 29.01 -4.74
N VAL A 166 31.60 30.21 -5.09
CA VAL A 166 30.74 31.38 -5.17
C VAL A 166 30.71 31.93 -6.59
N TYR A 167 29.52 32.37 -7.02
CA TYR A 167 29.32 32.96 -8.34
C TYR A 167 28.56 34.27 -8.20
N ASN A 168 29.15 35.34 -8.67
CA ASN A 168 28.54 36.66 -8.62
C ASN A 168 27.65 36.84 -9.89
N ALA A 169 26.41 36.44 -9.81
CA ALA A 169 25.44 36.66 -10.89
C ALA A 169 25.08 38.14 -10.99
N ALA A 170 25.33 38.76 -12.13
CA ALA A 170 24.96 40.14 -12.37
C ALA A 170 23.44 40.38 -12.31
N THR A 171 22.66 39.36 -12.65
CA THR A 171 21.19 39.38 -12.58
C THR A 171 20.67 38.04 -12.11
N PRO A 172 20.06 37.94 -10.93
CA PRO A 172 19.46 36.70 -10.44
C PRO A 172 18.45 36.11 -11.44
N GLY A 173 18.53 34.82 -11.69
CA GLY A 173 17.60 34.07 -12.53
C GLY A 173 17.89 34.07 -14.04
N THR A 174 18.78 34.94 -14.52
CA THR A 174 19.18 34.96 -15.94
C THR A 174 20.63 34.53 -16.17
N ASN A 175 21.47 34.71 -15.17
CA ASN A 175 22.89 34.33 -15.22
C ASN A 175 23.15 33.17 -14.26
N TYR A 176 23.74 32.13 -14.76
CA TYR A 176 24.25 30.99 -13.99
C TYR A 176 25.57 30.52 -14.60
N CYS A 177 26.36 29.80 -13.82
CA CYS A 177 27.55 29.16 -14.36
C CYS A 177 27.48 27.63 -14.18
N THR A 178 28.03 26.92 -15.15
CA THR A 178 28.18 25.47 -15.10
C THR A 178 29.59 25.11 -14.67
N VAL A 179 29.70 24.33 -13.61
CA VAL A 179 30.96 23.76 -13.12
C VAL A 179 30.94 22.27 -13.42
N THR A 180 31.80 21.84 -14.37
CA THR A 180 31.91 20.44 -14.75
C THR A 180 33.06 19.80 -14.00
N PHE A 181 32.77 18.82 -13.15
CA PHE A 181 33.76 18.01 -12.44
C PHE A 181 34.05 16.75 -13.24
N SER A 182 35.19 16.67 -13.90
CA SER A 182 35.54 15.52 -14.77
C SER A 182 35.65 14.21 -14.01
N LYS A 183 36.14 14.24 -12.77
CA LYS A 183 36.33 13.08 -11.89
C LYS A 183 35.46 13.10 -10.63
N GLY A 184 34.44 13.97 -10.60
CA GLY A 184 33.54 14.11 -9.47
C GLY A 184 34.09 14.96 -8.31
N TYR A 185 33.33 15.03 -7.26
CA TYR A 185 33.67 15.76 -6.04
C TYR A 185 33.20 15.02 -4.79
N VAL A 186 33.85 15.31 -3.66
CA VAL A 186 33.49 14.81 -2.33
C VAL A 186 33.14 15.99 -1.43
N GLU A 187 32.10 15.89 -0.65
CA GLU A 187 31.59 16.92 0.25
C GLU A 187 31.29 16.34 1.63
N TYR A 188 31.18 17.21 2.64
CA TYR A 188 30.93 16.81 4.03
C TYR A 188 29.63 17.41 4.60
N GLY A 189 28.56 17.40 3.83
CA GLY A 189 27.21 17.78 4.29
C GLY A 189 27.01 19.28 4.55
N THR A 190 27.88 20.14 4.01
CA THR A 190 27.82 21.59 4.16
C THR A 190 27.47 22.26 2.84
N GLN A 191 27.16 23.56 2.88
CA GLN A 191 26.98 24.34 1.66
C GLN A 191 28.35 24.43 0.92
N ILE A 192 28.34 23.93 -0.32
CA ILE A 192 29.50 23.96 -1.21
C ILE A 192 29.30 24.77 -2.50
N PHE A 193 28.07 25.09 -2.82
CA PHE A 193 27.71 25.91 -3.98
C PHE A 193 26.92 27.13 -3.57
N ASP A 194 27.20 28.22 -4.23
CA ASP A 194 26.31 29.37 -4.20
C ASP A 194 25.10 29.17 -5.10
N THR A 195 24.10 30.02 -4.92
CA THR A 195 22.94 30.07 -5.80
C THR A 195 23.40 30.30 -7.24
N TYR A 196 22.73 29.67 -8.19
CA TYR A 196 23.00 29.74 -9.65
C TYR A 196 24.27 29.04 -10.14
N ILE A 197 24.91 28.21 -9.34
CA ILE A 197 25.93 27.27 -9.80
C ILE A 197 25.26 25.95 -10.20
N ILE A 198 25.55 25.45 -11.39
CA ILE A 198 25.07 24.15 -11.89
C ILE A 198 26.26 23.18 -11.90
N PRO A 199 26.32 22.22 -10.97
CA PRO A 199 27.34 21.19 -10.99
C PRO A 199 27.00 20.13 -12.04
N ARG A 200 28.02 19.68 -12.76
CA ARG A 200 27.94 18.54 -13.68
C ARG A 200 29.05 17.56 -13.34
N VAL A 201 28.79 16.28 -13.51
CA VAL A 201 29.79 15.24 -13.24
C VAL A 201 30.06 14.47 -14.54
N GLY A 202 31.31 14.45 -14.96
CA GLY A 202 31.74 13.80 -16.20
C GLY A 202 31.06 14.38 -17.44
N SER A 203 30.69 13.50 -18.36
CA SER A 203 30.00 13.89 -19.60
C SER A 203 28.47 14.02 -19.47
N GLN A 204 27.93 13.93 -18.28
CA GLN A 204 26.49 14.00 -18.07
C GLN A 204 25.98 15.43 -18.18
N ASN A 205 24.99 15.65 -19.03
CA ASN A 205 24.35 16.96 -19.22
C ASN A 205 23.32 17.31 -18.11
N ALA A 206 23.12 16.43 -17.15
CA ALA A 206 22.18 16.63 -16.06
C ALA A 206 22.82 16.26 -14.72
N THR A 207 22.39 16.91 -13.66
CA THR A 207 22.72 16.54 -12.28
C THR A 207 21.60 15.60 -11.78
N PRO A 208 21.83 14.27 -11.76
CA PRO A 208 20.75 13.31 -11.52
C PRO A 208 20.23 13.39 -10.08
N GLU A 209 21.11 13.68 -9.13
CA GLU A 209 20.78 13.76 -7.71
C GLU A 209 21.48 14.98 -7.07
N ILE A 210 20.75 15.66 -6.19
CA ILE A 210 21.25 16.83 -5.45
C ILE A 210 20.95 16.64 -3.97
N ASN A 211 21.97 16.87 -3.14
CA ASN A 211 21.77 17.13 -1.73
C ASN A 211 21.46 18.63 -1.54
N PRO A 212 20.30 19.00 -1.00
CA PRO A 212 19.93 20.41 -0.87
C PRO A 212 20.85 21.20 0.07
N ALA A 213 21.53 20.54 1.00
CA ALA A 213 22.55 21.17 1.84
C ALA A 213 23.70 21.79 1.03
N TRP A 214 23.98 21.29 -0.16
CA TRP A 214 25.01 21.88 -1.04
C TRP A 214 24.71 23.33 -1.43
N TYR A 215 23.44 23.73 -1.39
CA TYR A 215 22.96 25.10 -1.68
C TYR A 215 22.56 25.87 -0.42
N GLY A 216 22.84 25.31 0.75
CA GLY A 216 22.58 25.95 2.03
C GLY A 216 21.17 25.72 2.59
N VAL A 217 20.40 24.77 2.03
CA VAL A 217 19.18 24.33 2.70
C VAL A 217 19.56 23.62 4.00
N ALA A 218 19.13 24.17 5.13
CA ALA A 218 19.46 23.63 6.44
C ALA A 218 18.34 23.90 7.47
N GLU A 219 18.35 23.12 8.54
CA GLU A 219 17.36 23.23 9.63
C GLU A 219 17.40 24.59 10.33
N ASN A 220 18.57 25.16 10.49
CA ASN A 220 18.80 26.43 11.18
C ASN A 220 18.80 27.65 10.23
N GLN A 221 18.47 27.45 8.97
CA GLN A 221 18.35 28.55 8.02
C GLN A 221 17.00 29.25 8.12
N THR A 222 16.97 30.50 7.67
CA THR A 222 15.73 31.23 7.52
C THR A 222 14.87 30.58 6.43
N ALA A 223 13.55 30.66 6.57
CA ALA A 223 12.62 30.15 5.57
C ALA A 223 12.92 30.71 4.17
N THR A 224 13.19 32.02 4.07
CA THR A 224 13.50 32.69 2.80
C THR A 224 14.75 32.11 2.11
N ASN A 225 15.80 31.80 2.86
CA ASN A 225 17.01 31.20 2.27
C ASN A 225 16.77 29.76 1.81
N ASN A 226 16.04 28.98 2.60
CA ASN A 226 15.63 27.63 2.19
C ASN A 226 14.73 27.66 0.94
N ASP A 227 13.78 28.60 0.88
CA ASP A 227 12.90 28.79 -0.29
C ASP A 227 13.70 29.10 -1.55
N LEU A 228 14.63 30.06 -1.47
CA LEU A 228 15.45 30.47 -2.61
C LEU A 228 16.30 29.30 -3.12
N ALA A 229 16.99 28.61 -2.22
CA ALA A 229 17.85 27.49 -2.59
C ALA A 229 17.04 26.33 -3.18
N LEU A 230 15.92 25.95 -2.57
CA LEU A 230 15.11 24.83 -3.07
C LEU A 230 14.41 25.20 -4.39
N THR A 231 13.93 26.43 -4.54
CA THR A 231 13.37 26.92 -5.81
C THR A 231 14.40 26.80 -6.94
N TRP A 232 15.64 27.18 -6.68
CA TRP A 232 16.72 27.03 -7.65
C TRP A 232 17.01 25.57 -7.99
N ILE A 233 17.13 24.71 -7.00
CA ILE A 233 17.37 23.26 -7.19
C ILE A 233 16.28 22.63 -8.05
N LEU A 234 15.03 23.00 -7.83
CA LEU A 234 13.87 22.47 -8.57
C LEU A 234 13.66 23.11 -9.94
N SER A 235 14.47 24.10 -10.30
CA SER A 235 14.36 24.75 -11.61
C SER A 235 14.74 23.81 -12.75
N SER A 236 14.09 24.00 -13.92
CA SER A 236 14.45 23.27 -15.14
C SER A 236 15.88 23.55 -15.60
N THR A 237 16.45 24.71 -15.26
CA THR A 237 17.82 25.09 -15.55
C THR A 237 18.80 24.21 -14.81
N MET A 238 18.52 23.85 -13.56
CA MET A 238 19.33 22.93 -12.78
C MET A 238 19.29 21.51 -13.36
N GLY A 239 18.12 21.08 -13.83
CA GLY A 239 17.91 19.75 -14.40
C GLY A 239 18.01 18.60 -13.40
N ALA A 240 17.88 18.88 -12.10
CA ALA A 240 17.88 17.86 -11.06
C ALA A 240 16.64 16.96 -11.18
N LYS A 241 16.86 15.66 -11.21
CA LYS A 241 15.76 14.68 -11.23
C LYS A 241 15.39 14.19 -9.84
N ARG A 242 16.34 14.19 -8.92
CA ARG A 242 16.12 13.80 -7.53
C ARG A 242 16.80 14.77 -6.56
N VAL A 243 16.09 15.13 -5.52
CA VAL A 243 16.60 15.94 -4.41
C VAL A 243 16.50 15.12 -3.13
N ASN A 244 17.65 14.76 -2.57
CA ASN A 244 17.74 13.88 -1.40
C ASN A 244 17.97 14.73 -0.14
N PHE A 245 16.97 14.80 0.73
CA PHE A 245 17.09 15.42 2.04
C PHE A 245 17.69 14.46 3.06
N ALA A 246 18.42 15.01 4.01
CA ALA A 246 18.74 14.31 5.25
C ALA A 246 17.54 14.42 6.22
N PRO A 247 17.39 13.48 7.19
CA PRO A 247 16.44 13.66 8.28
C PRO A 247 16.68 14.98 9.00
N GLY A 248 15.61 15.71 9.33
CA GLY A 248 15.69 17.01 9.99
C GLY A 248 14.43 17.85 9.77
N THR A 249 14.35 19.01 10.41
CA THR A 249 13.21 19.94 10.26
C THR A 249 13.63 21.16 9.45
N TYR A 250 13.06 21.30 8.26
CA TYR A 250 13.35 22.39 7.33
C TYR A 250 12.16 23.33 7.26
N THR A 251 12.41 24.60 7.53
CA THR A 251 11.36 25.64 7.48
C THR A 251 11.34 26.33 6.13
N PHE A 252 10.13 26.41 5.55
CA PHE A 252 9.84 27.10 4.29
C PHE A 252 8.73 28.12 4.51
N SER A 253 8.81 29.27 3.86
CA SER A 253 7.72 30.28 3.89
C SER A 253 6.82 30.17 2.68
N ASN A 254 7.40 30.04 1.51
CA ASN A 254 6.68 29.83 0.26
C ASN A 254 7.68 29.43 -0.83
N ILE A 255 7.76 28.16 -1.15
CA ILE A 255 8.45 27.71 -2.35
C ILE A 255 7.51 27.97 -3.51
N SER A 256 7.53 29.18 -4.04
CA SER A 256 6.72 29.55 -5.19
C SER A 256 7.58 29.55 -6.45
N GLN A 257 7.02 29.10 -7.56
CA GLN A 257 7.59 29.38 -8.87
C GLN A 257 7.58 30.90 -9.10
N GLY A 258 8.70 31.54 -8.85
CA GLY A 258 8.92 32.87 -9.40
C GLY A 258 8.87 32.79 -10.94
N THR A 259 8.61 33.91 -11.61
CA THR A 259 8.53 34.08 -13.07
C THR A 259 9.75 33.54 -13.84
N TYR A 260 10.80 33.14 -13.16
CA TYR A 260 12.07 32.71 -13.74
C TYR A 260 12.35 31.21 -13.71
N PHE A 261 11.53 30.42 -12.99
CA PHE A 261 11.81 29.00 -12.78
C PHE A 261 10.61 28.15 -13.18
N ASN A 262 10.76 27.41 -14.26
CA ASN A 262 9.89 26.26 -14.51
C ASN A 262 10.45 25.10 -13.72
N ALA A 263 9.63 24.45 -12.89
CA ALA A 263 10.06 23.23 -12.23
C ALA A 263 10.42 22.17 -13.25
N GLN A 264 11.48 21.40 -12.95
CA GLN A 264 11.83 20.25 -13.77
C GLN A 264 10.68 19.24 -13.74
N GLU A 265 10.13 18.92 -14.88
CA GLU A 265 9.04 17.95 -14.96
C GLU A 265 9.51 16.56 -14.48
N GLY A 266 8.74 15.98 -13.56
CA GLY A 266 9.03 14.68 -12.98
C GLY A 266 10.16 14.67 -11.93
N ALA A 267 10.56 15.83 -11.39
CA ALA A 267 11.51 15.87 -10.27
C ALA A 267 10.91 15.19 -9.03
N GLU A 268 11.77 14.47 -8.30
CA GLU A 268 11.42 13.78 -7.05
C GLU A 268 12.18 14.39 -5.86
N ILE A 269 11.45 14.70 -4.80
CA ILE A 269 12.03 15.03 -3.49
C ILE A 269 11.92 13.79 -2.62
N GLN A 270 13.06 13.20 -2.29
CA GLN A 270 13.18 12.11 -1.34
C GLN A 270 13.50 12.70 0.04
N GLY A 271 12.54 12.58 0.96
CA GLY A 271 12.62 13.20 2.29
C GLY A 271 13.47 12.44 3.28
N ASN A 272 13.50 11.09 3.20
CA ASN A 272 14.22 10.24 4.17
C ASN A 272 13.84 10.57 5.63
N GLY A 273 12.56 10.84 5.89
CA GLY A 273 12.05 11.25 7.19
C GLY A 273 12.19 12.76 7.49
N ALA A 274 12.54 13.59 6.52
CA ALA A 274 12.58 15.05 6.70
C ALA A 274 11.19 15.63 7.00
N VAL A 275 11.16 16.64 7.86
CA VAL A 275 9.97 17.42 8.20
C VAL A 275 10.01 18.76 7.47
N PHE A 276 9.01 19.05 6.65
CA PHE A 276 8.85 20.32 5.97
C PHE A 276 7.82 21.17 6.70
N ASN A 277 8.29 22.24 7.31
CA ASN A 277 7.49 23.18 8.07
C ASN A 277 7.26 24.44 7.24
N GLY A 278 5.97 24.82 7.05
CA GLY A 278 5.56 25.99 6.27
C GLY A 278 4.79 25.65 5.01
N ALA A 279 4.43 26.67 4.25
CA ALA A 279 3.67 26.52 3.01
C ALA A 279 4.58 26.22 1.82
N ILE A 280 4.12 25.31 0.94
CA ILE A 280 4.87 24.92 -0.26
C ILE A 280 3.95 24.99 -1.47
N THR A 281 4.37 25.71 -2.51
CA THR A 281 3.65 25.79 -3.78
C THR A 281 4.55 25.32 -4.92
N VAL A 282 4.33 24.10 -5.40
CA VAL A 282 5.16 23.49 -6.46
C VAL A 282 4.33 22.66 -7.43
N PRO A 283 4.46 22.85 -8.73
CA PRO A 283 3.84 21.99 -9.73
C PRO A 283 4.73 20.80 -10.11
N ASN A 284 4.11 19.71 -10.58
CA ASN A 284 4.75 18.57 -11.25
C ASN A 284 5.88 17.87 -10.46
N ILE A 285 5.78 17.82 -9.13
CA ILE A 285 6.81 17.21 -8.27
C ILE A 285 6.27 15.98 -7.58
N THR A 286 7.14 14.97 -7.44
CA THR A 286 6.93 13.82 -6.59
C THR A 286 7.61 14.05 -5.24
N PHE A 287 6.83 13.97 -4.16
CA PHE A 287 7.36 13.90 -2.79
C PHE A 287 7.30 12.47 -2.30
N LYS A 288 8.39 12.00 -1.74
CA LYS A 288 8.46 10.67 -1.14
C LYS A 288 9.07 10.73 0.25
N ASP A 289 8.41 10.09 1.23
CA ASP A 289 8.88 9.98 2.62
C ASP A 289 9.20 11.35 3.24
N VAL A 290 8.25 12.28 3.14
CA VAL A 290 8.32 13.64 3.72
C VAL A 290 7.19 13.80 4.73
N THR A 291 7.47 14.40 5.87
CA THR A 291 6.46 14.85 6.82
C THR A 291 6.16 16.33 6.60
N PHE A 292 4.91 16.68 6.33
CA PHE A 292 4.46 18.06 6.17
C PHE A 292 3.72 18.55 7.42
N THR A 293 3.98 19.81 7.80
CA THR A 293 3.27 20.49 8.89
C THR A 293 2.56 21.78 8.44
N GLY A 294 2.70 22.13 7.16
CA GLY A 294 2.07 23.31 6.54
C GLY A 294 1.22 22.96 5.32
N ALA A 295 0.56 23.95 4.74
CA ALA A 295 -0.25 23.79 3.54
C ALA A 295 0.61 23.56 2.29
N ILE A 296 0.17 22.66 1.42
CA ILE A 296 0.83 22.37 0.15
C ILE A 296 -0.13 22.70 -1.00
N SER A 297 0.31 23.53 -1.93
CA SER A 297 -0.34 23.74 -3.21
C SER A 297 0.47 23.05 -4.30
N ALA A 298 -0.06 21.95 -4.85
CA ALA A 298 0.67 21.11 -5.78
C ALA A 298 -0.17 20.79 -7.00
N ASN A 299 0.05 21.51 -8.08
CA ASN A 299 -0.54 21.18 -9.38
C ASN A 299 0.21 20.00 -10.00
N ARG A 300 -0.51 18.90 -10.29
CA ARG A 300 0.07 17.64 -10.78
C ARG A 300 1.10 17.01 -9.82
N GLY A 301 0.87 17.15 -8.51
CA GLY A 301 1.73 16.59 -7.49
C GLY A 301 1.53 15.08 -7.27
N ILE A 302 2.59 14.40 -6.89
CA ILE A 302 2.55 13.01 -6.44
C ILE A 302 3.14 12.95 -5.04
N PHE A 303 2.38 12.41 -4.09
CA PHE A 303 2.81 12.19 -2.71
C PHE A 303 2.82 10.69 -2.43
N LYS A 304 3.95 10.17 -2.02
CA LYS A 304 4.12 8.75 -1.68
C LYS A 304 4.73 8.60 -0.29
N GLU A 305 4.13 7.72 0.52
CA GLU A 305 4.69 7.41 1.84
C GLU A 305 4.88 8.67 2.73
N CYS A 306 4.13 9.74 2.47
CA CYS A 306 4.25 11.01 3.18
C CYS A 306 3.36 11.04 4.42
N ALA A 307 3.73 11.87 5.41
CA ALA A 307 2.91 12.17 6.58
C ALA A 307 2.46 13.63 6.58
N PHE A 308 1.20 13.86 6.97
CA PHE A 308 0.59 15.19 7.05
C PHE A 308 0.12 15.44 8.48
N ASN A 309 0.76 16.39 9.16
CA ASN A 309 0.56 16.68 10.58
C ASN A 309 0.14 18.15 10.79
N GLY A 310 -0.39 18.47 11.97
CA GLY A 310 -0.58 19.86 12.40
C GLY A 310 -1.54 20.69 11.56
N GLY A 311 -2.55 20.07 10.92
CA GLY A 311 -3.49 20.77 10.05
C GLY A 311 -2.98 21.01 8.63
N SER A 312 -1.92 20.32 8.23
CA SER A 312 -1.44 20.37 6.85
C SER A 312 -2.49 19.88 5.86
N SER A 313 -2.55 20.52 4.71
CA SER A 313 -3.50 20.20 3.64
C SER A 313 -2.82 20.22 2.28
N ILE A 314 -3.39 19.48 1.33
CA ILE A 314 -2.98 19.50 -0.06
C ILE A 314 -4.07 20.19 -0.87
N SER A 315 -3.73 21.23 -1.63
CA SER A 315 -4.60 21.84 -2.62
C SER A 315 -4.03 21.71 -4.02
N SER A 316 -4.89 21.47 -5.00
CA SER A 316 -4.51 21.45 -6.42
C SER A 316 -5.52 22.23 -7.24
N SER A 317 -5.04 23.21 -8.01
CA SER A 317 -5.88 24.04 -8.88
C SER A 317 -6.02 23.51 -10.31
N TYR A 318 -5.20 22.55 -10.72
CA TYR A 318 -5.15 21.99 -12.08
C TYR A 318 -4.92 20.47 -12.06
N GLY A 319 -5.79 19.75 -11.49
CA GLY A 319 -6.19 18.37 -11.71
C GLY A 319 -5.22 17.27 -11.99
N TYR A 320 -4.07 17.01 -11.64
CA TYR A 320 -3.42 15.71 -11.50
C TYR A 320 -2.81 15.58 -10.11
N LEU A 321 -3.48 14.86 -9.23
CA LEU A 321 -3.00 14.65 -7.88
C LEU A 321 -2.99 13.15 -7.56
N LYS A 322 -1.86 12.65 -7.07
CA LYS A 322 -1.76 11.29 -6.56
C LYS A 322 -1.25 11.33 -5.13
N VAL A 323 -1.99 10.70 -4.22
CA VAL A 323 -1.64 10.58 -2.82
C VAL A 323 -1.68 9.10 -2.47
N ILE A 324 -0.52 8.49 -2.29
CA ILE A 324 -0.37 7.03 -2.21
C ILE A 324 0.36 6.65 -0.93
N GLU A 325 -0.21 5.73 -0.16
CA GLU A 325 0.41 5.20 1.07
C GLU A 325 0.76 6.30 2.10
N CYS A 326 -0.01 7.39 2.10
CA CYS A 326 0.22 8.52 2.98
C CYS A 326 -0.57 8.41 4.29
N LYS A 327 -0.07 9.10 5.32
CA LYS A 327 -0.70 9.16 6.63
C LYS A 327 -1.11 10.60 6.96
N PHE A 328 -2.39 10.80 7.28
CA PHE A 328 -2.94 12.09 7.70
C PHE A 328 -3.29 12.05 9.18
N ASN A 329 -2.69 12.93 9.97
CA ASN A 329 -3.10 13.23 11.33
C ASN A 329 -3.98 14.48 11.29
N TRP A 330 -5.28 14.27 11.10
CA TRP A 330 -6.25 15.30 10.80
C TRP A 330 -6.70 16.05 12.04
N THR A 331 -6.29 17.29 12.15
CA THR A 331 -6.57 18.16 13.29
C THR A 331 -7.33 19.44 12.93
N ALA A 332 -7.32 19.84 11.66
CA ALA A 332 -8.01 21.05 11.18
C ALA A 332 -8.18 21.01 9.66
N ASN A 333 -9.23 21.69 9.15
CA ASN A 333 -9.49 21.92 7.72
C ASN A 333 -9.66 20.65 6.85
N ILE A 334 -9.87 20.87 5.57
CA ILE A 334 -9.92 19.83 4.53
C ILE A 334 -8.49 19.35 4.26
N LEU A 335 -8.25 18.04 4.24
CA LEU A 335 -6.92 17.48 4.01
C LEU A 335 -6.50 17.55 2.54
N VAL A 336 -7.42 17.20 1.64
CA VAL A 336 -7.17 17.25 0.21
C VAL A 336 -8.30 18.00 -0.47
N SER A 337 -7.94 19.05 -1.17
CA SER A 337 -8.86 19.88 -1.95
C SER A 337 -8.37 19.99 -3.38
N THR A 338 -9.25 19.72 -4.34
CA THR A 338 -8.97 19.98 -5.76
C THR A 338 -9.98 20.96 -6.32
N MET A 339 -9.50 21.93 -7.08
CA MET A 339 -10.32 22.89 -7.82
C MET A 339 -9.85 22.90 -9.27
N GLY A 340 -10.77 22.95 -10.23
CA GLY A 340 -10.40 23.05 -11.65
C GLY A 340 -11.16 22.11 -12.57
N THR A 341 -11.10 22.40 -13.85
CA THR A 341 -12.00 21.91 -14.90
C THR A 341 -11.52 20.66 -15.64
N SER A 342 -10.39 20.08 -15.29
CA SER A 342 -9.94 18.81 -15.89
C SER A 342 -8.80 18.17 -15.11
N GLY A 343 -8.90 16.89 -14.80
CA GLY A 343 -7.82 16.19 -14.15
C GLY A 343 -8.18 14.82 -13.61
N TYR A 344 -7.24 14.27 -12.85
CA TYR A 344 -7.35 12.96 -12.23
C TYR A 344 -6.81 13.05 -10.81
N THR A 345 -7.63 12.66 -9.84
CA THR A 345 -7.19 12.57 -8.44
C THR A 345 -7.23 11.13 -7.99
N LEU A 346 -6.11 10.63 -7.51
CA LEU A 346 -5.99 9.30 -6.91
C LEU A 346 -5.54 9.43 -5.45
N ILE A 347 -6.35 8.94 -4.52
CA ILE A 347 -5.98 8.78 -3.11
C ILE A 347 -6.04 7.29 -2.82
N GLU A 348 -4.89 6.67 -2.57
CA GLU A 348 -4.76 5.22 -2.50
C GLU A 348 -3.99 4.77 -1.27
N LYS A 349 -4.50 3.75 -0.57
CA LYS A 349 -3.85 3.12 0.59
C LYS A 349 -3.43 4.12 1.68
N CYS A 350 -4.19 5.19 1.84
CA CYS A 350 -3.90 6.21 2.82
C CYS A 350 -4.57 5.89 4.16
N THR A 351 -3.95 6.34 5.25
CA THR A 351 -4.51 6.27 6.59
C THR A 351 -4.89 7.67 7.05
N ILE A 352 -6.16 7.89 7.37
CA ILE A 352 -6.71 9.16 7.82
C ILE A 352 -7.08 9.02 9.30
N ASN A 353 -6.34 9.68 10.19
CA ASN A 353 -6.58 9.69 11.62
C ASN A 353 -7.24 11.01 12.02
N ARG A 354 -8.51 10.98 12.39
CA ARG A 354 -9.20 12.16 12.93
C ARG A 354 -8.81 12.36 14.39
N ASN A 355 -8.18 13.51 14.68
CA ASN A 355 -7.63 13.83 16.00
C ASN A 355 -8.26 15.10 16.64
N ALA A 356 -9.28 15.70 16.03
CA ALA A 356 -9.95 16.88 16.57
C ALA A 356 -11.46 16.81 16.35
N THR A 357 -12.21 17.45 17.24
CA THR A 357 -13.67 17.57 17.18
C THR A 357 -14.12 18.47 16.03
N ASN A 358 -15.38 18.35 15.62
CA ASN A 358 -16.00 19.15 14.55
C ASN A 358 -15.37 19.02 13.16
N LEU A 359 -14.58 18.00 12.91
CA LEU A 359 -14.04 17.69 11.59
C LEU A 359 -14.88 16.61 10.92
N SER A 360 -15.49 16.92 9.80
CA SER A 360 -16.35 15.98 9.08
C SER A 360 -15.93 15.72 7.64
N THR A 361 -15.19 16.63 6.98
CA THR A 361 -14.90 16.57 5.56
C THR A 361 -13.39 16.53 5.30
N PRO A 362 -12.76 15.34 5.21
CA PRO A 362 -11.34 15.26 4.91
C PRO A 362 -11.02 15.57 3.45
N PHE A 363 -11.90 15.24 2.52
CA PHE A 363 -11.67 15.38 1.10
C PHE A 363 -12.78 16.21 0.43
N SER A 364 -12.36 17.26 -0.31
CA SER A 364 -13.22 18.08 -1.16
C SER A 364 -12.66 18.10 -2.57
N LEU A 365 -13.22 17.28 -3.44
CA LEU A 365 -12.71 17.04 -4.78
C LEU A 365 -13.66 17.67 -5.81
N SER A 366 -13.09 18.34 -6.81
CA SER A 366 -13.87 19.15 -7.76
C SER A 366 -14.69 18.32 -8.75
N ASP A 367 -15.66 19.00 -9.36
CA ASP A 367 -16.69 18.42 -10.22
C ASP A 367 -16.20 17.83 -11.54
N ASP A 368 -15.15 18.37 -12.13
CA ASP A 368 -14.78 18.07 -13.50
C ASP A 368 -13.69 17.00 -13.65
N ASN A 369 -13.34 16.31 -12.54
CA ASN A 369 -12.24 15.35 -12.51
C ASN A 369 -12.73 13.92 -12.28
N THR A 370 -11.99 12.96 -12.80
CA THR A 370 -12.12 11.58 -12.35
C THR A 370 -11.40 11.43 -11.02
N ASN A 371 -12.15 11.33 -9.93
CA ASN A 371 -11.60 11.18 -8.60
C ASN A 371 -11.74 9.73 -8.11
N ILE A 372 -10.62 9.15 -7.69
CA ILE A 372 -10.60 7.77 -7.16
C ILE A 372 -10.00 7.81 -5.75
N ILE A 373 -10.76 7.32 -4.80
CA ILE A 373 -10.30 7.04 -3.44
C ILE A 373 -10.42 5.54 -3.24
N ARG A 374 -9.30 4.87 -2.98
CA ARG A 374 -9.32 3.42 -2.82
C ARG A 374 -8.41 2.89 -1.74
N ASP A 375 -8.84 1.80 -1.12
CA ASP A 375 -8.06 1.05 -0.12
C ASP A 375 -7.57 1.91 1.06
N CYS A 376 -8.32 2.98 1.40
CA CYS A 376 -7.97 3.89 2.48
C CYS A 376 -8.59 3.46 3.81
N VAL A 377 -7.91 3.74 4.90
CA VAL A 377 -8.37 3.48 6.26
C VAL A 377 -8.70 4.80 6.96
N PHE A 378 -9.91 4.91 7.50
CA PHE A 378 -10.39 6.08 8.22
C PHE A 378 -10.55 5.74 9.70
N ASN A 379 -9.65 6.24 10.52
CA ASN A 379 -9.65 6.04 11.96
C ASN A 379 -10.24 7.27 12.66
N ASP A 380 -11.32 7.06 13.40
CA ASP A 380 -11.84 8.07 14.30
C ASP A 380 -11.25 7.85 15.70
N LEU A 381 -10.31 8.69 16.07
CA LEU A 381 -9.65 8.64 17.38
C LEU A 381 -10.40 9.45 18.44
N ILE A 382 -11.49 10.14 18.04
CA ILE A 382 -12.32 10.98 18.93
C ILE A 382 -13.76 10.52 18.74
N SER A 383 -14.28 9.80 19.71
CA SER A 383 -15.69 9.35 19.72
C SER A 383 -16.64 10.54 19.89
N GLU A 384 -17.19 11.06 18.79
CA GLU A 384 -18.31 12.00 18.82
C GLU A 384 -19.60 11.28 18.40
N SER A 385 -20.58 11.24 19.29
CA SER A 385 -21.81 10.46 19.11
C SER A 385 -22.84 11.05 18.14
N SER A 386 -22.63 12.25 17.59
CA SER A 386 -23.68 13.02 16.91
C SER A 386 -23.44 13.40 15.46
N MET A 387 -22.28 13.10 14.86
CA MET A 387 -21.99 13.47 13.47
C MET A 387 -21.63 12.27 12.58
N PRO A 388 -21.90 12.34 11.26
CA PRO A 388 -21.21 11.45 10.35
C PRO A 388 -19.71 11.70 10.52
N HIS A 389 -18.97 10.67 10.88
CA HIS A 389 -17.56 10.79 11.25
C HIS A 389 -16.67 11.28 10.11
N PHE A 390 -17.03 10.96 8.84
CA PHE A 390 -16.33 11.43 7.65
C PHE A 390 -17.31 11.71 6.52
N SER A 391 -17.19 12.87 5.90
CA SER A 391 -17.92 13.26 4.70
C SER A 391 -16.92 13.51 3.56
N ILE A 392 -17.01 12.72 2.50
CA ILE A 392 -16.22 12.92 1.28
C ILE A 392 -17.10 13.70 0.30
N GLN A 393 -16.71 14.92 0.01
CA GLN A 393 -17.35 15.74 -1.01
C GLN A 393 -16.69 15.49 -2.35
N MET A 394 -17.46 15.03 -3.30
CA MET A 394 -17.06 14.87 -4.69
C MET A 394 -18.04 15.64 -5.57
N GLY A 395 -17.52 16.23 -6.60
CA GLY A 395 -18.33 17.02 -7.50
C GLY A 395 -19.38 16.25 -8.29
N THR A 396 -20.21 16.98 -9.00
CA THR A 396 -21.47 16.51 -9.58
C THR A 396 -21.33 15.82 -10.94
N THR A 397 -20.20 15.89 -11.62
CA THR A 397 -20.19 15.69 -13.07
C THR A 397 -19.52 14.43 -13.59
N SER A 398 -18.85 13.58 -12.82
CA SER A 398 -18.17 12.45 -13.47
C SER A 398 -17.74 11.30 -12.57
N ASN A 399 -17.47 10.21 -13.16
CA ASN A 399 -16.90 8.90 -12.78
C ASN A 399 -16.05 8.85 -11.48
N ASN A 400 -16.55 9.47 -10.41
CA ASN A 400 -15.89 9.44 -9.11
C ASN A 400 -16.08 8.07 -8.44
N ARG A 401 -15.04 7.55 -7.81
CA ARG A 401 -15.06 6.22 -7.20
C ARG A 401 -14.45 6.25 -5.80
N VAL A 402 -15.16 5.65 -4.84
CA VAL A 402 -14.63 5.33 -3.52
C VAL A 402 -14.74 3.83 -3.34
N VAL A 403 -13.63 3.11 -3.32
CA VAL A 403 -13.60 1.64 -3.39
C VAL A 403 -12.67 1.05 -2.35
N GLY A 404 -13.09 -0.03 -1.68
CA GLY A 404 -12.22 -0.77 -0.74
C GLY A 404 -11.79 0.00 0.50
N CYS A 405 -12.41 1.15 0.78
CA CYS A 405 -12.09 1.93 1.96
C CYS A 405 -12.69 1.30 3.22
N TYR A 406 -11.97 1.36 4.32
CA TYR A 406 -12.34 0.73 5.57
C TYR A 406 -12.42 1.76 6.70
N MET A 407 -13.47 1.66 7.49
CA MET A 407 -13.65 2.44 8.71
C MET A 407 -13.96 1.50 9.88
N PRO A 408 -13.08 1.37 10.88
CA PRO A 408 -13.28 0.48 12.02
C PRO A 408 -14.53 0.82 12.85
N THR A 409 -14.85 2.10 12.95
CA THR A 409 -16.02 2.59 13.73
C THR A 409 -16.64 3.79 13.04
N GLY A 410 -17.98 3.85 12.96
CA GLY A 410 -18.70 5.01 12.43
C GLY A 410 -19.16 4.87 10.98
N LYS A 411 -19.48 6.00 10.35
CA LYS A 411 -20.00 6.09 8.98
C LYS A 411 -19.13 6.98 8.13
N ILE A 412 -18.93 6.59 6.89
CA ILE A 412 -18.45 7.47 5.83
C ILE A 412 -19.64 7.85 4.96
N VAL A 413 -19.84 9.12 4.75
CA VAL A 413 -20.88 9.66 3.86
C VAL A 413 -20.20 10.24 2.63
N CYS A 414 -20.53 9.71 1.47
CA CYS A 414 -20.11 10.30 0.21
C CYS A 414 -21.22 11.21 -0.30
N ALA A 415 -20.96 12.52 -0.31
CA ALA A 415 -21.78 13.48 -1.03
C ALA A 415 -21.29 13.51 -2.48
N CYS A 416 -21.93 12.74 -3.33
CA CYS A 416 -21.65 12.68 -4.76
C CYS A 416 -22.96 12.62 -5.55
N ALA A 417 -22.92 13.15 -6.79
CA ALA A 417 -24.07 13.13 -7.67
C ALA A 417 -24.36 11.71 -8.21
N GLU A 418 -25.50 11.60 -8.88
CA GLU A 418 -25.88 10.42 -9.66
C GLU A 418 -24.78 10.04 -10.64
N ASN A 419 -24.34 8.81 -10.68
CA ASN A 419 -23.26 8.21 -11.48
C ASN A 419 -21.92 7.98 -10.76
N ASN A 420 -21.81 8.24 -9.48
CA ASN A 420 -20.59 7.98 -8.71
C ASN A 420 -20.69 6.63 -7.97
N ILE A 421 -19.59 5.91 -7.90
CA ILE A 421 -19.51 4.58 -7.29
C ILE A 421 -18.85 4.69 -5.93
N CYS A 422 -19.57 4.31 -4.87
CA CYS A 422 -19.03 4.25 -3.52
C CYS A 422 -19.16 2.84 -2.96
N TYR A 423 -18.02 2.25 -2.57
CA TYR A 423 -17.96 0.99 -1.83
C TYR A 423 -17.14 1.18 -0.57
N MET A 424 -17.75 0.91 0.58
CA MET A 424 -17.07 1.09 1.85
C MET A 424 -17.38 -0.05 2.80
N LEU A 425 -16.36 -0.52 3.49
CA LEU A 425 -16.47 -1.52 4.53
C LEU A 425 -16.42 -0.82 5.89
N THR A 426 -17.43 -1.06 6.71
CA THR A 426 -17.40 -0.73 8.13
C THR A 426 -17.10 -1.98 8.96
N ALA A 427 -16.66 -1.83 10.20
CA ALA A 427 -16.38 -2.96 11.10
C ALA A 427 -17.57 -3.91 11.27
N ASP A 428 -18.79 -3.39 11.14
CA ASP A 428 -20.03 -4.16 11.26
C ASP A 428 -20.49 -4.75 9.94
N ASN A 429 -19.67 -4.73 8.87
CA ASN A 429 -20.02 -5.12 7.50
C ASN A 429 -21.30 -4.43 6.98
N ALA A 430 -21.73 -3.36 7.59
CA ALA A 430 -22.87 -2.58 7.14
C ALA A 430 -22.42 -1.58 6.07
N PHE A 431 -23.02 -1.66 4.89
CA PHE A 431 -22.85 -0.62 3.88
C PHE A 431 -23.43 0.69 4.41
N SER A 432 -22.63 1.73 4.51
CA SER A 432 -23.17 3.05 4.85
C SER A 432 -23.88 3.64 3.63
N ASN A 433 -25.07 4.19 3.85
CA ASN A 433 -25.92 4.74 2.79
C ASN A 433 -25.19 5.81 1.99
N MET A 434 -25.24 5.67 0.67
CA MET A 434 -24.93 6.77 -0.25
C MET A 434 -26.01 7.83 -0.14
N VAL A 435 -25.59 9.09 0.03
CA VAL A 435 -26.50 10.23 -0.13
C VAL A 435 -26.24 10.82 -1.51
N GLY A 436 -27.10 10.54 -2.46
CA GLY A 436 -27.12 11.20 -3.77
C GLY A 436 -26.47 10.48 -4.95
N GLY A 437 -26.15 9.19 -4.87
CA GLY A 437 -25.64 8.45 -6.02
C GLY A 437 -26.39 7.12 -6.26
N SER A 438 -26.53 6.70 -7.51
CA SER A 438 -26.99 5.36 -7.86
C SER A 438 -25.81 4.41 -8.04
N TYR A 439 -25.92 3.23 -7.44
CA TYR A 439 -25.01 2.13 -7.68
C TYR A 439 -25.13 1.64 -9.13
N GLN A 440 -24.05 1.70 -9.86
CA GLN A 440 -23.86 0.96 -11.11
C GLN A 440 -22.77 -0.08 -10.86
N PRO A 441 -23.08 -1.37 -10.82
CA PRO A 441 -22.04 -2.38 -10.77
C PRO A 441 -21.19 -2.24 -12.04
N GLU A 442 -19.91 -2.03 -11.90
CA GLU A 442 -19.00 -2.29 -13.02
C GLU A 442 -19.24 -3.74 -13.48
N ASN A 443 -18.94 -4.06 -14.74
CA ASN A 443 -18.97 -5.42 -15.28
C ASN A 443 -17.89 -6.28 -14.60
N LYS A 444 -18.07 -6.50 -13.30
CA LYS A 444 -17.21 -7.38 -12.52
C LYS A 444 -17.68 -8.79 -12.71
N ALA A 445 -16.78 -9.67 -13.07
CA ALA A 445 -17.12 -11.07 -13.14
C ALA A 445 -17.52 -11.58 -11.75
N ILE A 446 -18.67 -12.19 -11.63
CA ILE A 446 -19.08 -12.89 -10.42
C ILE A 446 -18.14 -14.09 -10.28
N THR A 447 -17.42 -14.18 -9.17
CA THR A 447 -16.49 -15.27 -8.87
C THR A 447 -17.10 -16.32 -7.96
N GLY A 448 -18.23 -16.02 -7.31
CA GLY A 448 -18.92 -16.94 -6.44
C GLY A 448 -20.12 -16.33 -5.75
N TYR A 449 -20.74 -17.17 -4.92
CA TYR A 449 -21.79 -16.77 -3.99
C TYR A 449 -21.45 -17.25 -2.59
N ALA A 450 -21.91 -16.56 -1.58
CA ALA A 450 -21.90 -16.99 -0.19
C ALA A 450 -23.30 -16.87 0.41
N LEU A 451 -23.63 -17.77 1.32
CA LEU A 451 -24.81 -17.64 2.15
C LEU A 451 -24.41 -17.04 3.50
N SER A 452 -25.12 -16.04 3.94
CA SER A 452 -24.94 -15.38 5.24
C SER A 452 -26.23 -15.48 6.04
N GLY A 453 -26.13 -15.60 7.34
CA GLY A 453 -27.28 -15.67 8.22
C GLY A 453 -27.01 -15.10 9.58
N SER A 454 -28.05 -14.59 10.22
CA SER A 454 -27.95 -13.93 11.53
C SER A 454 -27.46 -14.86 12.64
N ASN A 455 -27.57 -16.17 12.48
CA ASN A 455 -27.12 -17.16 13.46
C ASN A 455 -26.89 -18.51 12.78
N THR A 456 -25.76 -19.14 13.03
CA THR A 456 -25.43 -20.49 12.50
C THR A 456 -25.86 -21.62 13.44
N THR A 457 -26.48 -21.30 14.58
CA THR A 457 -27.01 -22.28 15.54
C THR A 457 -28.48 -21.98 15.80
N LEU A 458 -29.36 -22.91 15.53
CA LEU A 458 -30.81 -22.78 15.69
C LEU A 458 -31.36 -23.87 16.58
N SER A 459 -32.33 -23.50 17.41
CA SER A 459 -33.05 -24.46 18.24
C SER A 459 -34.30 -25.02 17.53
N LYS A 460 -34.61 -26.28 17.80
CA LYS A 460 -35.79 -26.96 17.30
C LYS A 460 -37.07 -26.23 17.69
N GLY A 461 -37.97 -26.07 16.74
CA GLY A 461 -39.27 -25.43 16.98
C GLY A 461 -39.15 -23.97 17.43
N SER A 462 -38.03 -23.34 17.27
CA SER A 462 -37.82 -21.93 17.65
C SER A 462 -38.78 -21.01 16.93
N SER A 463 -39.39 -20.10 17.68
CA SER A 463 -40.23 -19.03 17.12
C SER A 463 -39.41 -17.94 16.42
N THR A 464 -38.08 -17.93 16.67
CA THR A 464 -37.16 -16.98 16.04
C THR A 464 -36.47 -17.67 14.85
N PRO A 465 -36.96 -17.44 13.64
CA PRO A 465 -36.33 -18.00 12.46
C PRO A 465 -35.01 -17.30 12.13
N MET A 466 -34.15 -18.01 11.43
CA MET A 466 -32.95 -17.41 10.87
C MET A 466 -33.29 -16.63 9.60
N GLN A 467 -32.77 -15.42 9.51
CA GLN A 467 -32.78 -14.66 8.27
C GLN A 467 -31.55 -15.07 7.43
N LEU A 468 -31.81 -15.57 6.23
CA LEU A 468 -30.78 -15.98 5.28
C LEU A 468 -30.63 -14.91 4.21
N GLU A 469 -29.42 -14.54 3.90
CA GLU A 469 -29.06 -13.60 2.85
C GLU A 469 -28.08 -14.23 1.87
N LEU A 470 -28.20 -13.85 0.61
CA LEU A 470 -27.29 -14.24 -0.45
C LEU A 470 -26.33 -13.11 -0.74
N VAL A 471 -25.07 -13.44 -0.83
CA VAL A 471 -23.98 -12.49 -1.12
C VAL A 471 -23.31 -12.94 -2.42
N LYS A 472 -23.20 -12.05 -3.39
CA LYS A 472 -22.38 -12.21 -4.59
C LYS A 472 -20.95 -11.79 -4.29
N LEU A 473 -20.00 -12.61 -4.72
CA LEU A 473 -18.57 -12.34 -4.64
C LEU A 473 -18.06 -11.96 -6.03
N TYR A 474 -17.24 -10.93 -6.11
CA TYR A 474 -16.72 -10.40 -7.36
C TYR A 474 -15.21 -10.61 -7.50
N SER A 475 -14.72 -10.56 -8.74
CA SER A 475 -13.32 -10.79 -9.09
C SER A 475 -12.34 -9.80 -8.49
N ASP A 476 -12.80 -8.67 -8.00
CA ASP A 476 -12.01 -7.65 -7.32
C ASP A 476 -11.97 -7.80 -5.80
N GLY A 477 -12.57 -8.90 -5.27
CA GLY A 477 -12.67 -9.14 -3.82
C GLY A 477 -13.81 -8.40 -3.13
N THR A 478 -14.61 -7.62 -3.86
CA THR A 478 -15.82 -7.00 -3.32
C THR A 478 -16.98 -7.99 -3.29
N TYR A 479 -18.02 -7.66 -2.54
CA TYR A 479 -19.24 -8.46 -2.48
C TYR A 479 -20.49 -7.55 -2.49
N GLU A 480 -21.61 -8.12 -2.90
CA GLU A 480 -22.92 -7.47 -2.93
C GLU A 480 -23.94 -8.33 -2.18
N ASN A 481 -24.68 -7.76 -1.25
CA ASN A 481 -25.81 -8.42 -0.64
C ASN A 481 -27.01 -8.34 -1.60
N VAL A 482 -27.48 -9.48 -2.06
CA VAL A 482 -28.56 -9.59 -3.03
C VAL A 482 -29.92 -9.73 -2.35
N GLY A 483 -29.93 -9.83 -1.01
CA GLY A 483 -31.11 -10.09 -0.21
C GLY A 483 -31.41 -11.59 -0.06
N ALA A 484 -32.64 -11.93 0.24
CA ALA A 484 -33.08 -13.31 0.42
C ALA A 484 -32.99 -14.11 -0.89
N PRO A 485 -32.30 -15.27 -0.91
CA PRO A 485 -32.32 -16.13 -2.08
C PRO A 485 -33.71 -16.69 -2.34
N THR A 486 -34.07 -16.95 -3.61
CA THR A 486 -35.34 -17.54 -3.96
C THR A 486 -35.41 -19.00 -3.52
N GLU A 487 -36.61 -19.48 -3.13
CA GLU A 487 -36.81 -20.85 -2.65
C GLU A 487 -36.38 -21.90 -3.68
N ALA A 488 -36.60 -21.65 -4.95
CA ALA A 488 -36.25 -22.58 -6.04
C ALA A 488 -34.71 -22.84 -6.11
N ASN A 489 -33.91 -21.92 -5.62
CA ASN A 489 -32.45 -21.97 -5.70
C ASN A 489 -31.77 -22.45 -4.41
N VAL A 490 -32.56 -22.67 -3.34
CA VAL A 490 -32.03 -23.14 -2.05
C VAL A 490 -32.50 -24.55 -1.77
N ARG A 491 -31.57 -25.41 -1.40
CA ARG A 491 -31.89 -26.77 -0.93
C ARG A 491 -31.45 -26.92 0.51
N VAL A 492 -32.32 -27.51 1.31
CA VAL A 492 -32.01 -27.96 2.66
C VAL A 492 -31.61 -29.43 2.58
N ILE A 493 -30.43 -29.76 3.01
CA ILE A 493 -29.87 -31.11 2.94
C ILE A 493 -29.59 -31.63 4.34
N GLY A 494 -29.97 -32.88 4.59
CA GLY A 494 -29.72 -33.53 5.87
C GLY A 494 -30.76 -33.25 6.94
N ASN A 495 -31.86 -32.60 6.59
CA ASN A 495 -33.03 -32.51 7.48
C ASN A 495 -33.78 -33.83 7.54
N ASN A 496 -34.33 -34.15 8.69
CA ASN A 496 -35.15 -35.33 8.96
C ASN A 496 -36.62 -34.97 9.21
N SER A 497 -36.95 -33.68 9.22
CA SER A 497 -38.31 -33.19 9.39
C SER A 497 -38.78 -32.45 8.15
N GLU A 498 -40.00 -32.75 7.72
CA GLU A 498 -40.67 -32.02 6.65
C GLU A 498 -41.04 -30.59 7.05
N GLN A 499 -41.02 -30.27 8.35
CA GLN A 499 -41.26 -28.93 8.89
C GLN A 499 -39.97 -28.06 8.92
N THR A 500 -38.82 -28.68 8.64
CA THR A 500 -37.55 -27.95 8.47
C THR A 500 -37.48 -27.44 7.05
N ILE A 501 -37.85 -26.19 6.86
CA ILE A 501 -38.06 -25.59 5.52
C ILE A 501 -37.38 -24.23 5.41
N TYR A 502 -36.96 -23.90 4.22
CA TYR A 502 -36.63 -22.55 3.79
C TYR A 502 -37.77 -22.00 2.94
N ASN A 503 -38.21 -20.79 3.23
CA ASN A 503 -39.30 -20.15 2.50
C ASN A 503 -38.80 -19.05 1.58
N GLY A 504 -38.67 -18.92 0.49
CA GLY A 504 -38.11 -17.91 -0.44
C GLY A 504 -38.09 -16.44 0.00
N SER A 505 -38.54 -16.14 1.23
CA SER A 505 -38.45 -14.81 1.86
C SER A 505 -37.24 -14.68 2.80
N GLY A 506 -36.25 -15.54 2.68
CA GLY A 506 -35.05 -15.50 3.52
C GLY A 506 -35.17 -16.20 4.87
N ILE A 507 -36.29 -16.89 5.13
CA ILE A 507 -36.56 -17.47 6.44
C ILE A 507 -36.31 -18.98 6.43
N LEU A 508 -35.36 -19.43 7.27
CA LEU A 508 -35.18 -20.84 7.58
C LEU A 508 -35.86 -21.14 8.93
N ARG A 509 -36.68 -22.17 8.96
CA ARG A 509 -37.33 -22.71 10.16
C ARG A 509 -36.87 -24.14 10.41
N ILE A 510 -36.59 -24.48 11.65
CA ILE A 510 -36.30 -25.85 12.06
C ILE A 510 -37.53 -26.45 12.70
N GLY A 511 -37.96 -27.61 12.17
CA GLY A 511 -39.11 -28.34 12.71
C GLY A 511 -38.90 -28.73 14.18
N SER A 512 -39.99 -28.79 14.94
CA SER A 512 -39.94 -29.22 16.36
C SER A 512 -39.60 -30.69 16.51
N ASP A 513 -39.87 -31.49 15.47
CA ASP A 513 -39.58 -32.91 15.35
C ASP A 513 -38.25 -33.22 14.66
N GLU A 514 -37.45 -32.20 14.34
CA GLU A 514 -36.16 -32.37 13.71
C GLU A 514 -35.20 -33.19 14.58
N THR A 515 -34.61 -34.23 14.05
CA THR A 515 -33.66 -35.10 14.73
C THR A 515 -32.23 -34.89 14.30
N ALA A 516 -32.01 -34.22 13.19
CA ALA A 516 -30.70 -33.86 12.73
C ALA A 516 -29.99 -32.90 13.70
N LYS A 517 -28.70 -33.06 13.92
CA LYS A 517 -27.88 -32.14 14.72
C LYS A 517 -27.30 -30.98 13.91
N ALA A 518 -27.29 -31.13 12.60
CA ALA A 518 -26.95 -30.07 11.65
C ALA A 518 -27.61 -30.35 10.31
N ILE A 519 -27.84 -29.28 9.56
CA ILE A 519 -28.31 -29.32 8.17
C ILE A 519 -27.38 -28.49 7.33
N MET A 520 -27.33 -28.75 6.05
CA MET A 520 -26.60 -27.93 5.10
C MET A 520 -27.61 -27.24 4.17
N LEU A 521 -27.45 -25.93 4.04
CA LEU A 521 -28.11 -25.16 3.00
C LEU A 521 -27.19 -25.05 1.80
N THR A 522 -27.72 -25.30 0.61
CA THR A 522 -27.02 -25.08 -0.64
C THR A 522 -27.81 -24.15 -1.51
N TYR A 523 -27.16 -23.19 -2.11
CA TYR A 523 -27.69 -22.30 -3.12
C TYR A 523 -27.06 -22.64 -4.48
N SER A 524 -27.85 -22.78 -5.51
CA SER A 524 -27.36 -22.85 -6.89
C SER A 524 -27.91 -21.67 -7.67
N GLY A 525 -26.99 -20.82 -8.15
CA GLY A 525 -27.34 -19.65 -8.95
C GLY A 525 -28.02 -20.03 -10.27
N SER A 526 -28.88 -19.15 -10.74
CA SER A 526 -29.49 -19.26 -12.08
C SER A 526 -28.58 -18.73 -13.19
N ASP A 527 -27.39 -18.27 -12.85
CA ASP A 527 -26.43 -17.69 -13.78
C ASP A 527 -25.74 -18.77 -14.61
N SER A 528 -25.25 -18.39 -15.79
CA SER A 528 -24.60 -19.29 -16.76
C SER A 528 -23.38 -20.07 -16.20
N ASN A 529 -22.92 -19.74 -15.00
CA ASN A 529 -21.72 -20.32 -14.39
C ASN A 529 -22.00 -21.39 -13.32
N ASN A 530 -23.26 -21.74 -13.03
CA ASN A 530 -23.66 -22.76 -12.03
C ASN A 530 -22.92 -22.69 -10.69
N MET A 531 -22.66 -21.48 -10.19
CA MET A 531 -21.92 -21.28 -8.95
C MET A 531 -22.77 -21.72 -7.74
N ILE A 532 -22.16 -22.46 -6.84
CA ILE A 532 -22.81 -23.03 -5.65
C ILE A 532 -22.26 -22.35 -4.40
N ALA A 533 -23.16 -21.94 -3.51
CA ALA A 533 -22.82 -21.55 -2.14
C ALA A 533 -23.38 -22.58 -1.15
N SER A 534 -22.71 -22.78 -0.04
CA SER A 534 -23.18 -23.66 1.02
C SER A 534 -22.95 -23.09 2.41
N MET A 535 -23.84 -23.42 3.34
CA MET A 535 -23.77 -23.02 4.74
C MET A 535 -24.23 -24.19 5.63
N VAL A 536 -23.52 -24.43 6.72
CA VAL A 536 -23.90 -25.45 7.69
C VAL A 536 -24.56 -24.78 8.89
N ILE A 537 -25.74 -25.27 9.28
CA ILE A 537 -26.51 -24.83 10.44
C ILE A 537 -26.49 -25.92 11.50
N THR A 538 -26.04 -25.58 12.68
CA THR A 538 -26.09 -26.47 13.85
C THR A 538 -27.46 -26.40 14.51
N ILE A 539 -28.06 -27.54 14.87
CA ILE A 539 -29.36 -27.64 15.50
C ILE A 539 -29.20 -28.09 16.96
N THR A 540 -29.76 -27.30 17.86
CA THR A 540 -29.68 -27.52 19.32
C THR A 540 -31.05 -27.83 19.95
#